data_22a27befe13922e1dc8c9741d9650307
#
_entry.id   22a27befe13922e1dc8c9741d9650307
#
_cell.length_a   1.000
_cell.length_b   1.000
_cell.length_c   1.000
_cell.angle_alpha   90.00
_cell.angle_beta   90.00
_cell.angle_gamma   90.00
#
_symmetry.space_group_name_H-M   'P 1'
#
loop_
_entity.id
_entity.type
_entity.pdbx_description
1 polymer ?
#
loop_
_entity_poly.entity_id
_entity_poly.type
_entity_poly.pdbx_seq_one_letter_code
_entity_poly.pdbx_strand_id
1 'polypeptide(L)'
;PEKNKLDDPAERARLVRVFDRGVAAPSSYVLPIQVWNTHDRGRRWVTERWALRREKLFLVPGDSPAGYRLPLGSLPVVTPTIQYPHVLPRDPFADTPPLPQREVLLQRRRTVSLDSPPLPPSGVSEIWGSVRTAMTVEPRGGRLCVFMPPLQDAEDYAALVAAIEETARITKTPVHLEGYPPPHDPRINVVKVTPDPGVIEVNVQPATRWEEAVDITTSLYE
;
A
#
# COMPACT_ATOMS: atom_id res chain seq x y z
N PRO A 1 -29.00 -12.81 8.38
CA PRO A 1 -28.37 -12.55 9.66
C PRO A 1 -27.26 -13.57 9.84
N GLU A 2 -26.01 -13.12 9.74
CA GLU A 2 -24.86 -13.97 10.04
C GLU A 2 -24.98 -14.41 11.50
N LYS A 3 -24.88 -15.72 11.72
CA LYS A 3 -24.87 -16.29 13.08
C LYS A 3 -23.69 -15.70 13.83
N ASN A 4 -24.00 -15.17 14.99
CA ASN A 4 -23.00 -14.62 15.91
C ASN A 4 -22.00 -15.73 16.29
N LYS A 5 -20.74 -15.60 15.85
CA LYS A 5 -19.69 -16.61 16.11
C LYS A 5 -19.17 -16.59 17.54
N LEU A 6 -19.91 -16.03 18.49
CA LEU A 6 -19.52 -15.96 19.89
C LEU A 6 -19.42 -17.33 20.59
N ASP A 7 -19.93 -18.39 19.97
CA ASP A 7 -19.78 -19.76 20.46
C ASP A 7 -18.37 -20.33 20.20
N ASP A 8 -17.62 -19.72 19.28
CA ASP A 8 -16.24 -20.09 19.01
C ASP A 8 -15.30 -19.55 20.11
N PRO A 9 -14.53 -20.41 20.79
CA PRO A 9 -13.58 -19.98 21.82
C PRO A 9 -12.50 -19.01 21.30
N ALA A 10 -12.06 -19.17 20.04
CA ALA A 10 -11.07 -18.29 19.44
C ALA A 10 -11.62 -16.88 19.20
N GLU A 11 -12.87 -16.78 18.73
CA GLU A 11 -13.56 -15.50 18.57
C GLU A 11 -13.82 -14.80 19.89
N ARG A 12 -14.20 -15.54 20.94
CA ARG A 12 -14.33 -14.99 22.29
C ARG A 12 -13.01 -14.44 22.82
N ALA A 13 -11.93 -15.21 22.72
CA ALA A 13 -10.60 -14.78 23.16
C ALA A 13 -10.12 -13.53 22.40
N ARG A 14 -10.50 -13.41 21.14
CA ARG A 14 -10.20 -12.27 20.31
C ARG A 14 -10.98 -11.03 20.74
N LEU A 15 -12.26 -11.15 21.00
CA LEU A 15 -13.10 -10.06 21.50
C LEU A 15 -12.61 -9.59 22.88
N VAL A 16 -12.28 -10.51 23.78
CA VAL A 16 -11.72 -10.17 25.10
C VAL A 16 -10.45 -9.33 24.93
N ARG A 17 -9.50 -9.72 24.07
CA ARG A 17 -8.29 -8.93 23.80
C ARG A 17 -8.58 -7.51 23.27
N VAL A 18 -9.66 -7.34 22.50
CA VAL A 18 -10.08 -6.01 22.02
C VAL A 18 -10.63 -5.17 23.15
N PHE A 19 -11.44 -5.76 24.03
CA PHE A 19 -11.99 -5.06 25.19
C PHE A 19 -10.91 -4.73 26.23
N ASP A 20 -9.97 -5.64 26.49
CA ASP A 20 -8.83 -5.44 27.41
C ASP A 20 -7.91 -4.32 26.95
N ARG A 21 -7.69 -4.19 25.64
CA ARG A 21 -6.90 -3.11 25.05
C ARG A 21 -7.60 -1.75 25.15
N GLY A 22 -8.93 -1.75 25.28
CA GLY A 22 -9.75 -0.55 25.34
C GLY A 22 -9.84 0.20 24.00
N VAL A 23 -10.81 1.10 23.93
CA VAL A 23 -11.06 1.95 22.73
C VAL A 23 -10.06 3.13 22.64
N ALA A 24 -9.33 3.40 23.73
CA ALA A 24 -8.45 4.56 23.85
C ALA A 24 -7.08 4.35 23.19
N ALA A 25 -6.60 3.11 23.11
CA ALA A 25 -5.29 2.80 22.53
C ALA A 25 -5.44 2.43 21.05
N PRO A 26 -4.76 3.15 20.14
CA PRO A 26 -4.78 2.81 18.72
C PRO A 26 -4.13 1.44 18.50
N SER A 27 -4.79 0.58 17.73
CA SER A 27 -4.24 -0.73 17.33
C SER A 27 -3.48 -0.67 16.02
N SER A 28 -3.74 0.35 15.20
CA SER A 28 -3.11 0.57 13.91
C SER A 28 -3.18 2.05 13.53
N TYR A 29 -2.35 2.42 12.58
CA TYR A 29 -2.35 3.76 11.98
C TYR A 29 -2.68 3.64 10.50
N VAL A 30 -3.48 4.57 10.00
CA VAL A 30 -3.91 4.62 8.60
C VAL A 30 -3.46 5.94 8.02
N LEU A 31 -2.70 5.87 6.93
CA LEU A 31 -2.29 7.02 6.14
C LEU A 31 -2.99 6.96 4.78
N PRO A 32 -4.06 7.75 4.59
CA PRO A 32 -4.63 7.92 3.27
C PRO A 32 -3.57 8.50 2.34
N ILE A 33 -3.28 7.82 1.24
CA ILE A 33 -2.21 8.20 0.33
C ILE A 33 -2.51 7.70 -1.08
N GLN A 34 -2.27 8.54 -2.06
CA GLN A 34 -2.45 8.23 -3.47
C GLN A 34 -1.44 9.00 -4.32
N VAL A 35 -1.05 8.48 -5.45
CA VAL A 35 -0.26 9.23 -6.42
C VAL A 35 -1.19 9.89 -7.43
N TRP A 36 -0.99 11.18 -7.63
CA TRP A 36 -1.65 11.94 -8.68
C TRP A 36 -0.63 12.39 -9.72
N ASN A 37 -1.03 12.33 -10.97
CA ASN A 37 -0.26 12.84 -12.10
C ASN A 37 -1.16 13.76 -12.91
N THR A 38 -0.92 15.06 -12.83
CA THR A 38 -1.74 16.09 -13.46
C THR A 38 -0.91 16.94 -14.41
N HIS A 39 -1.54 17.50 -15.43
CA HIS A 39 -0.86 18.35 -16.42
C HIS A 39 -0.20 19.60 -15.82
N ASP A 40 -0.82 20.17 -14.79
CA ASP A 40 -0.39 21.43 -14.17
C ASP A 40 0.69 21.25 -13.10
N ARG A 41 0.69 20.12 -12.38
CA ARG A 41 1.58 19.88 -11.23
C ARG A 41 2.44 18.63 -11.34
N GLY A 42 2.29 17.87 -12.42
CA GLY A 42 3.01 16.62 -12.62
C GLY A 42 2.66 15.57 -11.57
N ARG A 43 3.60 14.66 -11.37
CA ARG A 43 3.45 13.50 -10.48
C ARG A 43 3.79 13.85 -9.04
N ARG A 44 2.88 13.55 -8.11
CA ARG A 44 3.06 13.82 -6.68
C ARG A 44 2.27 12.85 -5.80
N TRP A 45 2.75 12.64 -4.59
CA TRP A 45 1.98 11.98 -3.54
C TRP A 45 0.99 12.96 -2.94
N VAL A 46 -0.23 12.49 -2.73
CA VAL A 46 -1.31 13.25 -2.12
C VAL A 46 -1.83 12.47 -0.92
N THR A 47 -2.06 13.19 0.16
CA THR A 47 -2.68 12.65 1.37
C THR A 47 -3.81 13.56 1.79
N GLU A 48 -4.82 12.98 2.43
CA GLU A 48 -5.91 13.75 3.03
C GLU A 48 -6.34 13.14 4.35
N ARG A 49 -6.94 13.93 5.20
CA ARG A 49 -7.61 13.43 6.39
C ARG A 49 -9.01 12.97 6.02
N TRP A 50 -9.30 11.68 6.15
CA TRP A 50 -10.63 11.17 5.89
C TRP A 50 -11.66 11.76 6.87
N ALA A 51 -12.73 12.34 6.34
CA ALA A 51 -13.86 12.83 7.12
C ALA A 51 -14.72 11.64 7.59
N LEU A 52 -14.37 11.09 8.74
CA LEU A 52 -15.11 9.98 9.35
C LEU A 52 -16.19 10.51 10.26
N ARG A 53 -17.34 9.84 10.31
CA ARG A 53 -18.53 10.24 11.08
C ARG A 53 -18.27 10.54 12.56
N ARG A 54 -17.25 9.94 13.17
CA ARG A 54 -16.87 10.12 14.58
C ARG A 54 -15.45 10.59 14.77
N GLU A 55 -14.81 11.14 13.72
CA GLU A 55 -13.41 11.56 13.70
C GLU A 55 -12.39 10.44 14.02
N LYS A 56 -12.87 9.25 14.29
CA LYS A 56 -12.07 8.07 14.59
C LYS A 56 -12.45 6.92 13.68
N LEU A 57 -11.45 6.20 13.22
CA LEU A 57 -11.63 4.98 12.44
C LEU A 57 -11.72 3.79 13.39
N PHE A 58 -12.87 3.12 13.36
CA PHE A 58 -13.06 1.87 14.07
C PHE A 58 -13.06 0.72 13.05
N LEU A 59 -12.11 -0.19 13.19
CA LEU A 59 -12.06 -1.39 12.38
C LEU A 59 -12.71 -2.55 13.14
N VAL A 60 -13.43 -3.39 12.40
CA VAL A 60 -13.90 -4.66 12.93
C VAL A 60 -12.67 -5.49 13.29
N PRO A 61 -12.60 -6.07 14.51
CA PRO A 61 -11.50 -6.95 14.87
C PRO A 61 -11.34 -8.09 13.88
N GLY A 62 -10.13 -8.39 13.46
CA GLY A 62 -9.83 -9.41 12.47
C GLY A 62 -8.36 -9.78 12.48
N ASP A 63 -8.03 -10.97 11.95
CA ASP A 63 -6.66 -11.46 11.81
C ASP A 63 -6.04 -11.05 10.47
N SER A 64 -6.89 -10.61 9.52
CA SER A 64 -6.42 -10.05 8.26
C SER A 64 -5.76 -8.68 8.44
N PRO A 65 -4.86 -8.29 7.54
CA PRO A 65 -4.25 -6.97 7.51
C PRO A 65 -5.25 -5.82 7.65
N ALA A 66 -4.91 -4.78 8.42
CA ALA A 66 -5.76 -3.62 8.64
C ALA A 66 -6.19 -2.96 7.31
N GLY A 67 -5.31 -2.96 6.31
CA GLY A 67 -5.60 -2.40 5.00
C GLY A 67 -6.79 -3.04 4.29
N TYR A 68 -6.97 -4.36 4.41
CA TYR A 68 -8.14 -5.05 3.84
C TYR A 68 -9.43 -4.81 4.63
N ARG A 69 -9.33 -4.33 5.85
CA ARG A 69 -10.49 -4.07 6.74
C ARG A 69 -10.95 -2.61 6.71
N LEU A 70 -10.32 -1.77 5.89
CA LEU A 70 -10.66 -0.37 5.78
C LEU A 70 -12.09 -0.19 5.23
N PRO A 71 -12.95 0.61 5.88
CA PRO A 71 -14.32 0.83 5.47
C PRO A 71 -14.41 1.86 4.33
N LEU A 72 -13.78 1.59 3.19
CA LEU A 72 -13.71 2.52 2.05
C LEU A 72 -15.10 2.90 1.51
N GLY A 73 -16.08 2.00 1.66
CA GLY A 73 -17.48 2.29 1.30
C GLY A 73 -18.16 3.32 2.22
N SER A 74 -17.59 3.60 3.39
CA SER A 74 -18.09 4.62 4.31
C SER A 74 -17.53 6.02 4.05
N LEU A 75 -16.57 6.13 3.13
CA LEU A 75 -16.05 7.41 2.71
C LEU A 75 -17.10 8.17 1.88
N PRO A 76 -17.11 9.52 1.92
CA PRO A 76 -18.03 10.31 1.14
C PRO A 76 -18.00 9.93 -0.35
N VAL A 77 -19.16 9.85 -0.96
CA VAL A 77 -19.25 9.63 -2.40
C VAL A 77 -18.97 10.95 -3.09
N VAL A 78 -17.94 10.98 -3.91
CA VAL A 78 -17.64 12.14 -4.75
C VAL A 78 -18.43 11.98 -6.06
N THR A 79 -19.18 13.01 -6.41
CA THR A 79 -20.03 12.98 -7.61
C THR A 79 -19.18 12.89 -8.88
N PRO A 80 -19.60 12.10 -9.90
CA PRO A 80 -18.85 11.92 -11.16
C PRO A 80 -18.66 13.18 -11.99
N THR A 81 -19.42 14.25 -11.70
CA THR A 81 -19.34 15.55 -12.38
C THR A 81 -18.06 16.33 -12.05
N ILE A 82 -17.34 15.90 -11.03
CA ILE A 82 -16.09 16.51 -10.63
C ILE A 82 -14.96 15.77 -11.34
N GLN A 83 -14.22 16.48 -12.17
CA GLN A 83 -13.01 15.93 -12.79
C GLN A 83 -12.01 15.64 -11.68
N TYR A 84 -11.85 14.36 -11.37
CA TYR A 84 -10.72 13.94 -10.56
C TYR A 84 -9.44 14.32 -11.27
N PRO A 85 -8.40 14.74 -10.55
CA PRO A 85 -7.07 14.80 -11.11
C PRO A 85 -6.67 13.37 -11.49
N HIS A 86 -6.92 13.02 -12.73
CA HIS A 86 -6.65 11.69 -13.23
C HIS A 86 -5.15 11.43 -13.22
N VAL A 87 -4.77 10.26 -12.83
CA VAL A 87 -3.49 9.70 -13.22
C VAL A 87 -3.52 9.66 -14.75
N LEU A 88 -2.73 10.50 -15.37
CA LEU A 88 -2.59 10.46 -16.83
C LEU A 88 -2.06 9.07 -17.20
N PRO A 89 -2.75 8.33 -18.05
CA PRO A 89 -2.26 7.02 -18.48
C PRO A 89 -0.90 7.22 -19.13
N ARG A 90 0.02 6.29 -18.85
CA ARG A 90 1.29 6.27 -19.54
C ARG A 90 1.07 5.91 -21.00
N ASP A 91 1.77 6.60 -21.88
CA ASP A 91 1.81 6.21 -23.29
C ASP A 91 2.42 4.79 -23.39
N PRO A 92 1.68 3.79 -23.88
CA PRO A 92 2.17 2.42 -23.99
C PRO A 92 3.35 2.28 -24.96
N PHE A 93 3.56 3.26 -25.85
CA PHE A 93 4.66 3.28 -26.81
C PHE A 93 5.85 4.14 -26.36
N ALA A 94 5.72 4.83 -25.22
CA ALA A 94 6.85 5.60 -24.69
C ALA A 94 7.96 4.66 -24.19
N ASP A 95 9.21 5.04 -24.48
CA ASP A 95 10.38 4.37 -23.93
C ASP A 95 10.29 4.32 -22.42
N THR A 96 10.51 3.12 -21.87
CA THR A 96 10.49 2.90 -20.43
C THR A 96 11.91 2.86 -19.92
N PRO A 97 12.41 3.93 -19.28
CA PRO A 97 13.75 3.93 -18.72
C PRO A 97 13.87 2.90 -17.60
N PRO A 98 15.07 2.42 -17.27
CA PRO A 98 15.27 1.52 -16.14
C PRO A 98 14.73 2.16 -14.85
N LEU A 99 14.33 1.30 -13.90
CA LEU A 99 13.86 1.78 -12.61
C LEU A 99 14.96 2.61 -11.91
N PRO A 100 14.60 3.75 -11.30
CA PRO A 100 15.56 4.55 -10.57
C PRO A 100 16.22 3.77 -9.43
N GLN A 101 17.50 3.97 -9.24
CA GLN A 101 18.21 3.39 -8.11
C GLN A 101 17.71 3.99 -6.79
N ARG A 102 17.89 3.24 -5.70
CA ARG A 102 17.45 3.61 -4.34
C ARG A 102 17.89 5.01 -3.93
N GLU A 103 19.12 5.36 -4.20
CA GLU A 103 19.73 6.65 -3.84
C GLU A 103 19.01 7.82 -4.52
N VAL A 104 18.61 7.64 -5.77
CA VAL A 104 17.84 8.65 -6.53
C VAL A 104 16.43 8.79 -5.95
N LEU A 105 15.77 7.68 -5.60
CA LEU A 105 14.45 7.69 -4.97
C LEU A 105 14.47 8.42 -3.62
N LEU A 106 15.50 8.23 -2.82
CA LEU A 106 15.68 8.89 -1.53
C LEU A 106 16.02 10.38 -1.66
N GLN A 107 16.80 10.76 -2.68
CA GLN A 107 17.15 12.16 -2.95
C GLN A 107 15.92 12.98 -3.34
N ARG A 108 15.03 12.44 -4.15
CA ARG A 108 13.76 13.08 -4.53
C ARG A 108 12.91 13.46 -3.30
N ARG A 109 13.03 12.74 -2.19
CA ARG A 109 12.34 13.04 -0.93
C ARG A 109 12.97 14.21 -0.17
N ARG A 110 14.29 14.39 -0.25
CA ARG A 110 15.00 15.51 0.41
C ARG A 110 14.76 16.85 -0.27
N THR A 111 14.37 16.85 -1.52
CA THR A 111 14.16 18.07 -2.32
C THR A 111 12.77 18.70 -2.11
N VAL A 112 11.84 18.01 -1.44
CA VAL A 112 10.61 18.65 -0.96
C VAL A 112 10.96 19.33 0.36
N SER A 113 11.59 20.50 0.25
CA SER A 113 11.92 21.35 1.40
C SER A 113 10.62 21.80 2.05
N LEU A 114 10.57 21.74 3.38
CA LEU A 114 9.53 22.39 4.19
C LEU A 114 9.51 23.92 3.99
N ASP A 115 10.53 24.45 3.34
CA ASP A 115 10.68 25.88 3.00
C ASP A 115 10.14 26.23 1.60
N SER A 116 9.64 25.25 0.85
CA SER A 116 8.94 25.56 -0.39
C SER A 116 7.62 26.25 -0.06
N PRO A 117 7.35 27.45 -0.57
CA PRO A 117 6.09 28.11 -0.35
C PRO A 117 4.97 27.17 -0.79
N PRO A 118 3.85 27.11 -0.05
CA PRO A 118 2.71 26.31 -0.45
C PRO A 118 2.38 26.65 -1.90
N LEU A 119 2.32 25.62 -2.75
CA LEU A 119 1.91 25.82 -4.15
C LEU A 119 0.58 26.56 -4.15
N PRO A 120 0.43 27.62 -4.96
CA PRO A 120 -0.83 28.32 -5.04
C PRO A 120 -1.95 27.32 -5.30
N PRO A 121 -3.12 27.48 -4.69
CA PRO A 121 -4.22 26.60 -4.91
C PRO A 121 -4.45 26.52 -6.42
N SER A 122 -4.26 25.36 -7.03
CA SER A 122 -4.68 25.16 -8.40
C SER A 122 -6.19 25.30 -8.41
N GLY A 123 -6.76 25.86 -9.48
CA GLY A 123 -8.20 25.96 -9.64
C GLY A 123 -8.95 24.62 -9.71
N VAL A 124 -8.22 23.50 -9.55
CA VAL A 124 -8.74 22.19 -9.23
C VAL A 124 -8.92 22.17 -7.72
N SER A 125 -10.15 22.43 -7.27
CA SER A 125 -10.52 22.32 -5.87
C SER A 125 -10.08 20.96 -5.37
N GLU A 126 -9.32 20.95 -4.27
CA GLU A 126 -9.01 19.74 -3.52
C GLU A 126 -10.32 19.15 -3.03
N ILE A 127 -10.79 18.13 -3.73
CA ILE A 127 -12.09 17.53 -3.46
C ILE A 127 -11.90 16.57 -2.31
N TRP A 128 -12.46 16.93 -1.18
CA TRP A 128 -12.49 16.08 0.00
C TRP A 128 -13.09 14.71 -0.35
N GLY A 129 -12.42 13.65 0.05
CA GLY A 129 -12.84 12.27 -0.23
C GLY A 129 -12.28 11.69 -1.53
N SER A 130 -11.36 12.38 -2.19
CA SER A 130 -10.75 11.91 -3.45
C SER A 130 -9.66 10.86 -3.25
N VAL A 131 -8.96 10.87 -2.10
CA VAL A 131 -7.95 9.85 -1.77
C VAL A 131 -8.64 8.62 -1.18
N ARG A 132 -8.70 7.55 -1.94
CA ARG A 132 -9.44 6.32 -1.56
C ARG A 132 -8.53 5.11 -1.37
N THR A 133 -7.23 5.30 -1.37
CA THR A 133 -6.23 4.30 -1.04
C THR A 133 -5.49 4.70 0.22
N ALA A 134 -4.98 3.74 0.96
CA ALA A 134 -4.22 4.04 2.17
C ALA A 134 -3.15 2.99 2.45
N MET A 135 -2.06 3.45 3.01
CA MET A 135 -1.09 2.63 3.71
C MET A 135 -1.54 2.43 5.16
N THR A 136 -1.34 1.25 5.72
CA THR A 136 -1.57 1.04 7.15
C THR A 136 -0.33 0.48 7.83
N VAL A 137 -0.18 0.80 9.11
CA VAL A 137 0.89 0.27 9.96
C VAL A 137 0.25 -0.30 11.21
N GLU A 138 0.50 -1.58 11.48
CA GLU A 138 -0.02 -2.25 12.67
C GLU A 138 0.99 -3.25 13.29
N PRO A 139 1.07 -3.35 14.61
CA PRO A 139 1.76 -4.45 15.26
C PRO A 139 0.87 -5.70 15.23
N ARG A 140 1.34 -6.76 14.59
CA ARG A 140 0.63 -8.03 14.50
C ARG A 140 1.60 -9.21 14.58
N GLY A 141 1.29 -10.23 15.39
CA GLY A 141 2.14 -11.41 15.54
C GLY A 141 3.57 -11.13 15.99
N GLY A 142 3.79 -10.10 16.81
CA GLY A 142 5.13 -9.69 17.26
C GLY A 142 5.97 -8.94 16.22
N ARG A 143 5.37 -8.56 15.08
CA ARG A 143 6.03 -7.83 13.98
C ARG A 143 5.32 -6.50 13.73
N LEU A 144 6.05 -5.54 13.21
CA LEU A 144 5.47 -4.31 12.67
C LEU A 144 5.14 -4.53 11.19
N CYS A 145 3.86 -4.60 10.86
CA CYS A 145 3.37 -4.83 9.51
C CYS A 145 3.04 -3.50 8.84
N VAL A 146 3.50 -3.33 7.60
CA VAL A 146 3.20 -2.19 6.75
C VAL A 146 2.45 -2.68 5.53
N PHE A 147 1.20 -2.25 5.40
CA PHE A 147 0.34 -2.63 4.29
C PHE A 147 0.52 -1.66 3.12
N MET A 148 0.92 -2.20 1.98
CA MET A 148 1.11 -1.46 0.75
C MET A 148 -0.22 -1.16 0.08
N PRO A 149 -0.51 0.11 -0.29
CA PRO A 149 -1.69 0.45 -1.07
C PRO A 149 -1.56 -0.05 -2.51
N PRO A 150 -2.66 -0.16 -3.27
CA PRO A 150 -2.59 -0.42 -4.70
C PRO A 150 -1.94 0.76 -5.41
N LEU A 151 -0.90 0.50 -6.18
CA LEU A 151 -0.17 1.48 -6.98
C LEU A 151 -0.19 1.05 -8.45
N GLN A 152 -0.22 2.04 -9.35
CA GLN A 152 -0.34 1.77 -10.79
C GLN A 152 1.03 1.68 -11.49
N ASP A 153 2.05 2.34 -10.94
CA ASP A 153 3.37 2.41 -11.53
C ASP A 153 4.45 1.82 -10.64
N ALA A 154 5.40 1.13 -11.25
CA ALA A 154 6.51 0.48 -10.58
C ALA A 154 7.44 1.48 -9.87
N GLU A 155 7.62 2.66 -10.44
CA GLU A 155 8.43 3.73 -9.85
C GLU A 155 7.85 4.22 -8.53
N ASP A 156 6.52 4.32 -8.42
CA ASP A 156 5.88 4.73 -7.17
C ASP A 156 5.97 3.64 -6.12
N TYR A 157 5.79 2.40 -6.56
CA TYR A 157 5.96 1.25 -5.67
C TYR A 157 7.37 1.22 -5.09
N ALA A 158 8.39 1.35 -5.94
CA ALA A 158 9.79 1.39 -5.53
C ALA A 158 10.08 2.59 -4.61
N ALA A 159 9.51 3.77 -4.91
CA ALA A 159 9.68 4.96 -4.09
C ALA A 159 9.06 4.78 -2.69
N LEU A 160 7.89 4.15 -2.60
CA LEU A 160 7.25 3.90 -1.31
C LEU A 160 8.03 2.85 -0.50
N VAL A 161 8.49 1.78 -1.15
CA VAL A 161 9.34 0.76 -0.50
C VAL A 161 10.64 1.37 0.02
N ALA A 162 11.34 2.18 -0.80
CA ALA A 162 12.55 2.88 -0.38
C ALA A 162 12.29 3.80 0.82
N ALA A 163 11.10 4.42 0.86
CA ALA A 163 10.67 5.25 1.97
C ALA A 163 10.49 4.48 3.27
N ILE A 164 9.84 3.33 3.19
CA ILE A 164 9.59 2.45 4.32
C ILE A 164 10.91 1.87 4.83
N GLU A 165 11.76 1.39 3.92
CA GLU A 165 13.08 0.85 4.24
C GLU A 165 13.95 1.88 4.97
N GLU A 166 14.05 3.10 4.46
CA GLU A 166 14.84 4.15 5.09
C GLU A 166 14.28 4.52 6.48
N THR A 167 12.95 4.54 6.63
CA THR A 167 12.31 4.77 7.93
C THR A 167 12.63 3.64 8.91
N ALA A 168 12.53 2.39 8.46
CA ALA A 168 12.88 1.21 9.27
C ALA A 168 14.36 1.25 9.71
N ARG A 169 15.25 1.67 8.81
CA ARG A 169 16.68 1.84 9.10
C ARG A 169 16.93 2.92 10.16
N ILE A 170 16.31 4.10 10.01
CA ILE A 170 16.46 5.22 10.96
C ILE A 170 15.89 4.86 12.32
N THR A 171 14.73 4.24 12.37
CA THR A 171 14.06 3.86 13.62
C THR A 171 14.61 2.56 14.22
N LYS A 172 15.49 1.86 13.50
CA LYS A 172 16.01 0.53 13.85
C LYS A 172 14.89 -0.49 14.14
N THR A 173 13.77 -0.34 13.47
CA THR A 173 12.59 -1.18 13.64
C THR A 173 12.37 -1.99 12.38
N PRO A 174 12.58 -3.31 12.40
CA PRO A 174 12.30 -4.15 11.24
C PRO A 174 10.79 -4.16 10.96
N VAL A 175 10.45 -4.14 9.68
CA VAL A 175 9.07 -4.14 9.21
C VAL A 175 8.80 -5.33 8.30
N HIS A 176 7.55 -5.77 8.27
CA HIS A 176 7.03 -6.76 7.34
C HIS A 176 6.11 -6.08 6.34
N LEU A 177 6.44 -6.18 5.06
CA LEU A 177 5.58 -5.63 4.00
C LEU A 177 4.50 -6.65 3.65
N GLU A 178 3.28 -6.16 3.51
CA GLU A 178 2.10 -6.93 3.10
C GLU A 178 1.16 -6.07 2.26
N GLY A 179 0.07 -6.62 1.79
CA GLY A 179 -0.92 -5.88 1.01
C GLY A 179 -0.77 -6.09 -0.48
N TYR A 180 -0.88 -5.03 -1.26
CA TYR A 180 -0.85 -5.13 -2.71
C TYR A 180 0.58 -5.34 -3.23
N PRO A 181 0.78 -6.29 -4.17
CA PRO A 181 2.08 -6.50 -4.83
C PRO A 181 2.43 -5.31 -5.74
N PRO A 182 3.67 -5.25 -6.25
CA PRO A 182 4.00 -4.29 -7.28
C PRO A 182 3.10 -4.48 -8.51
N PRO A 183 2.80 -3.40 -9.25
CA PRO A 183 2.07 -3.50 -10.50
C PRO A 183 2.86 -4.33 -11.51
N HIS A 184 2.15 -4.88 -12.49
CA HIS A 184 2.83 -5.56 -13.59
C HIS A 184 3.71 -4.58 -14.37
N ASP A 185 5.00 -4.88 -14.40
CA ASP A 185 6.00 -4.07 -15.11
C ASP A 185 7.12 -5.00 -15.60
N PRO A 186 7.51 -4.95 -16.89
CA PRO A 186 8.53 -5.83 -17.45
C PRO A 186 9.93 -5.67 -16.83
N ARG A 187 10.14 -4.56 -16.10
CA ARG A 187 11.40 -4.29 -15.38
C ARG A 187 11.46 -4.94 -13.99
N ILE A 188 10.34 -5.51 -13.53
CA ILE A 188 10.24 -6.17 -12.22
C ILE A 188 10.03 -7.66 -12.43
N ASN A 189 10.96 -8.46 -11.94
CA ASN A 189 10.80 -9.91 -11.87
C ASN A 189 10.11 -10.28 -10.57
N VAL A 190 8.93 -10.89 -10.67
CA VAL A 190 8.11 -11.26 -9.51
C VAL A 190 8.02 -12.77 -9.40
N VAL A 191 8.49 -13.32 -8.30
CA VAL A 191 8.28 -14.72 -7.91
C VAL A 191 7.17 -14.76 -6.87
N LYS A 192 6.11 -15.54 -7.14
CA LYS A 192 5.01 -15.74 -6.20
C LYS A 192 5.05 -17.16 -5.66
N VAL A 193 5.01 -17.30 -4.35
CA VAL A 193 4.94 -18.58 -3.66
C VAL A 193 3.59 -18.67 -2.96
N THR A 194 2.82 -19.70 -3.32
CA THR A 194 1.48 -19.94 -2.74
C THR A 194 1.48 -21.32 -2.07
N PRO A 195 1.23 -21.38 -0.75
CA PRO A 195 1.01 -22.66 -0.09
C PRO A 195 -0.36 -23.22 -0.50
N ASP A 196 -0.40 -24.47 -0.92
CA ASP A 196 -1.61 -25.22 -1.19
C ASP A 196 -1.56 -26.56 -0.43
N PRO A 197 -2.68 -27.18 -0.05
CA PRO A 197 -2.66 -28.43 0.70
C PRO A 197 -1.80 -29.52 0.05
N GLY A 198 -0.67 -29.84 0.68
CA GLY A 198 0.26 -30.86 0.23
C GLY A 198 1.28 -30.45 -0.83
N VAL A 199 1.23 -29.20 -1.31
CA VAL A 199 2.18 -28.66 -2.31
C VAL A 199 2.56 -27.22 -2.00
N ILE A 200 3.66 -26.77 -2.59
CA ILE A 200 4.04 -25.37 -2.65
C ILE A 200 4.10 -25.01 -4.12
N GLU A 201 3.23 -24.09 -4.54
CA GLU A 201 3.22 -23.57 -5.89
C GLU A 201 4.15 -22.37 -6.00
N VAL A 202 5.07 -22.41 -6.97
CA VAL A 202 5.98 -21.29 -7.25
C VAL A 202 5.74 -20.79 -8.66
N ASN A 203 5.23 -19.57 -8.77
CA ASN A 203 4.97 -18.90 -10.03
C ASN A 203 6.17 -18.00 -10.37
N VAL A 204 6.85 -18.33 -11.46
CA VAL A 204 8.01 -17.61 -11.99
C VAL A 204 7.70 -16.99 -13.34
N GLN A 205 8.55 -16.08 -13.80
CA GLN A 205 8.43 -15.52 -15.14
C GLN A 205 8.67 -16.59 -16.21
N PRO A 206 8.00 -16.50 -17.37
CA PRO A 206 8.23 -17.42 -18.47
C PRO A 206 9.68 -17.35 -18.96
N ALA A 207 10.31 -18.52 -19.07
CA ALA A 207 11.63 -18.62 -19.69
C ALA A 207 11.51 -18.52 -21.22
N THR A 208 12.48 -17.84 -21.84
CA THR A 208 12.54 -17.71 -23.30
C THR A 208 13.37 -18.82 -23.96
N ARG A 209 14.19 -19.54 -23.17
CA ARG A 209 15.07 -20.62 -23.62
C ARG A 209 15.09 -21.74 -22.57
N TRP A 210 15.46 -22.93 -23.03
CA TRP A 210 15.53 -24.10 -22.17
C TRP A 210 16.55 -23.97 -21.04
N GLU A 211 17.72 -23.44 -21.34
CA GLU A 211 18.78 -23.19 -20.35
C GLU A 211 18.30 -22.28 -19.23
N GLU A 212 17.58 -21.21 -19.57
CA GLU A 212 16.99 -20.30 -18.60
C GLU A 212 15.96 -21.00 -17.69
N ALA A 213 15.13 -21.88 -18.28
CA ALA A 213 14.18 -22.67 -17.48
C ALA A 213 14.89 -23.62 -16.50
N VAL A 214 15.99 -24.21 -16.91
CA VAL A 214 16.82 -25.07 -16.04
C VAL A 214 17.44 -24.24 -14.93
N ASP A 215 18.03 -23.08 -15.22
CA ASP A 215 18.64 -22.19 -14.24
C ASP A 215 17.65 -21.70 -13.19
N ILE A 216 16.45 -21.24 -13.62
CA ILE A 216 15.38 -20.86 -12.73
C ILE A 216 14.98 -22.02 -11.82
N THR A 217 14.77 -23.21 -12.38
CA THR A 217 14.37 -24.40 -11.62
C THR A 217 15.44 -24.79 -10.60
N THR A 218 16.72 -24.80 -11.01
CA THR A 218 17.83 -25.14 -10.10
C THR A 218 17.92 -24.14 -8.94
N SER A 219 17.82 -22.83 -9.24
CA SER A 219 17.86 -21.77 -8.22
C SER A 219 16.70 -21.83 -7.22
N LEU A 220 15.58 -22.48 -7.57
CA LEU A 220 14.45 -22.67 -6.65
C LEU A 220 14.67 -23.81 -5.65
N TYR A 221 15.59 -24.74 -5.95
CA TYR A 221 15.90 -25.89 -5.09
C TYR A 221 17.15 -25.69 -4.21
N GLU A 222 17.92 -24.63 -4.44
CA GLU A 222 19.06 -24.22 -3.61
C GLU A 222 18.63 -23.29 -2.47
#